data_d910135383d98fa629b449c7df482b3e
#
_entry.id   d910135383d98fa629b449c7df482b3e
#
_cell.length_a   1.000
_cell.length_b   1.000
_cell.length_c   1.000
_cell.angle_alpha   90.00
_cell.angle_beta   90.00
_cell.angle_gamma   90.00
#
_symmetry.space_group_name_H-M   'P 1'
#
loop_
_entity.id
_entity.type
_entity.pdbx_description
1 polymer ?
#
loop_
_entity_poly.entity_id
_entity_poly.type
_entity_poly.pdbx_seq_one_letter_code
_entity_poly.pdbx_strand_id
1 'polypeptide(L)'
;MQAIGACRVCLVEVEGARTLVASCVMPVSDGMKVKTNTKRVREARQMVLELLLSDHDGDCQTCVRNEDCELQALARTLGIKEIRYQGEKSRRIVDDSTPALIRDTAKCVLCRRCVTVCNEVQGVGGLF
;
A
#
# COMPACT_ATOMS: atom_id res chain seq x y z
N MET A 1 -3.22 -6.83 -13.03
CA MET A 1 -2.13 -6.50 -12.08
C MET A 1 -1.99 -7.65 -11.11
N GLN A 2 -0.80 -8.23 -11.00
CA GLN A 2 -0.59 -9.36 -10.09
C GLN A 2 -0.61 -8.88 -8.64
N ALA A 3 -1.41 -9.54 -7.82
CA ALA A 3 -1.53 -9.22 -6.41
C ALA A 3 -0.43 -9.96 -5.63
N ILE A 4 0.37 -9.23 -4.87
CA ILE A 4 1.52 -9.77 -4.13
C ILE A 4 1.33 -9.73 -2.60
N GLY A 5 0.19 -9.22 -2.13
CA GLY A 5 -0.13 -9.13 -0.70
C GLY A 5 0.76 -8.18 0.11
N ALA A 6 1.54 -7.30 -0.52
CA ALA A 6 2.54 -6.48 0.16
C ALA A 6 1.93 -5.41 1.08
N CYS A 7 0.98 -4.62 0.59
CA CYS A 7 0.46 -3.46 1.32
C CYS A 7 -0.57 -3.78 2.40
N ARG A 8 -1.16 -4.97 2.42
CA ARG A 8 -2.16 -5.43 3.40
C ARG A 8 -3.44 -4.56 3.55
N VAL A 9 -3.65 -3.56 2.73
CA VAL A 9 -4.83 -2.68 2.80
C VAL A 9 -6.14 -3.43 2.51
N CYS A 10 -6.08 -4.54 1.78
CA CYS A 10 -7.23 -5.37 1.41
C CYS A 10 -7.59 -6.45 2.44
N LEU A 11 -7.20 -6.30 3.72
CA LEU A 11 -7.57 -7.24 4.76
C LEU A 11 -9.07 -7.43 4.87
N VAL A 12 -9.49 -8.68 5.00
CA VAL A 12 -10.88 -9.11 5.20
C VAL A 12 -10.97 -10.19 6.28
N GLU A 13 -12.15 -10.34 6.83
CA GLU A 13 -12.45 -11.42 7.77
C GLU A 13 -13.18 -12.55 7.02
N VAL A 14 -12.65 -13.76 7.12
CA VAL A 14 -13.25 -14.96 6.53
C VAL A 14 -13.77 -15.83 7.66
N GLU A 15 -15.02 -16.28 7.55
CA GLU A 15 -15.63 -17.16 8.56
C GLU A 15 -14.81 -18.45 8.70
N GLY A 16 -14.48 -18.80 9.95
CA GLY A 16 -13.61 -19.94 10.28
C GLY A 16 -12.10 -19.63 10.24
N ALA A 17 -11.67 -18.50 9.72
CA ALA A 17 -10.26 -18.10 9.77
C ALA A 17 -9.90 -17.46 11.12
N ARG A 18 -8.75 -17.85 11.70
CA ARG A 18 -8.27 -17.29 12.98
C ARG A 18 -7.78 -15.84 12.85
N THR A 19 -7.29 -15.48 11.68
CA THR A 19 -6.68 -14.18 11.39
C THR A 19 -7.35 -13.51 10.21
N LEU A 20 -7.18 -12.18 10.11
CA LEU A 20 -7.54 -11.45 8.89
C LEU A 20 -6.62 -11.86 7.74
N VAL A 21 -7.17 -11.98 6.56
CA VAL A 21 -6.46 -12.40 5.35
C VAL A 21 -6.43 -11.28 4.32
N ALA A 22 -5.37 -11.22 3.51
CA ALA A 22 -5.29 -10.28 2.40
C ALA A 22 -6.07 -10.84 1.21
N SER A 23 -7.19 -10.22 0.85
CA SER A 23 -8.10 -10.71 -0.19
C SER A 23 -7.45 -10.80 -1.57
N CYS A 24 -6.44 -9.99 -1.84
CA CYS A 24 -5.75 -9.98 -3.14
C CYS A 24 -4.93 -11.25 -3.42
N VAL A 25 -4.57 -12.02 -2.40
CA VAL A 25 -3.76 -13.26 -2.53
C VAL A 25 -4.46 -14.49 -1.96
N MET A 26 -5.64 -14.32 -1.37
CA MET A 26 -6.41 -15.43 -0.82
C MET A 26 -7.19 -16.14 -1.93
N PRO A 27 -6.98 -17.44 -2.16
CA PRO A 27 -7.80 -18.19 -3.09
C PRO A 27 -9.25 -18.27 -2.58
N VAL A 28 -10.19 -18.18 -3.50
CA VAL A 28 -11.62 -18.37 -3.21
C VAL A 28 -11.98 -19.86 -3.18
N SER A 29 -12.93 -20.22 -2.33
CA SER A 29 -13.51 -21.55 -2.25
C SER A 29 -15.03 -21.49 -2.16
N ASP A 30 -15.69 -22.55 -2.57
CA ASP A 30 -17.15 -22.63 -2.51
C ASP A 30 -17.65 -22.48 -1.07
N GLY A 31 -18.72 -21.71 -0.92
CA GLY A 31 -19.33 -21.44 0.39
C GLY A 31 -18.54 -20.48 1.30
N MET A 32 -17.43 -19.91 0.83
CA MET A 32 -16.66 -18.94 1.61
C MET A 32 -17.50 -17.71 1.96
N LYS A 33 -17.57 -17.39 3.27
CA LYS A 33 -18.25 -16.19 3.77
C LYS A 33 -17.22 -15.15 4.17
N VAL A 34 -17.28 -14.00 3.53
CA VAL A 34 -16.30 -12.92 3.69
C VAL A 34 -16.99 -11.67 4.22
N LYS A 35 -16.43 -11.09 5.29
CA LYS A 35 -16.86 -9.82 5.86
C LYS A 35 -15.79 -8.76 5.61
N THR A 36 -16.17 -7.70 4.91
CA THR A 36 -15.24 -6.66 4.45
C THR A 36 -15.23 -5.41 5.31
N ASN A 37 -16.19 -5.26 6.23
CA ASN A 37 -16.41 -4.03 7.00
C ASN A 37 -16.75 -4.27 8.47
N THR A 38 -16.12 -5.27 9.10
CA THR A 38 -16.23 -5.45 10.56
C THR A 38 -15.37 -4.41 11.30
N LYS A 39 -15.64 -4.19 12.57
CA LYS A 39 -14.81 -3.33 13.43
C LYS A 39 -13.34 -3.76 13.36
N ARG A 40 -13.07 -5.07 13.51
CA ARG A 40 -11.74 -5.67 13.44
C ARG A 40 -11.04 -5.38 12.11
N VAL A 41 -11.75 -5.47 10.99
CA VAL A 41 -11.22 -5.17 9.65
C VAL A 41 -10.88 -3.68 9.52
N ARG A 42 -11.76 -2.79 9.98
CA ARG A 42 -11.51 -1.34 9.92
C ARG A 42 -10.28 -0.93 10.75
N GLU A 43 -10.19 -1.41 11.99
CA GLU A 43 -9.06 -1.13 12.88
C GLU A 43 -7.74 -1.65 12.30
N ALA A 44 -7.73 -2.86 11.73
CA ALA A 44 -6.55 -3.42 11.10
C ALA A 44 -6.12 -2.62 9.86
N ARG A 45 -7.07 -2.18 9.03
CA ARG A 45 -6.76 -1.33 7.87
C ARG A 45 -6.24 0.05 8.26
N GLN A 46 -6.80 0.65 9.32
CA GLN A 46 -6.27 1.90 9.88
C GLN A 46 -4.82 1.73 10.32
N MET A 47 -4.53 0.70 11.11
CA MET A 47 -3.17 0.39 11.58
C MET A 47 -2.20 0.19 10.41
N VAL A 48 -2.57 -0.60 9.42
CA VAL A 48 -1.74 -0.84 8.22
C VAL A 48 -1.48 0.45 7.46
N LEU A 49 -2.50 1.30 7.30
CA LEU A 49 -2.34 2.56 6.59
C LEU A 49 -1.47 3.56 7.37
N GLU A 50 -1.62 3.63 8.69
CA GLU A 50 -0.74 4.44 9.53
C GLU A 50 0.73 3.99 9.44
N LEU A 51 0.98 2.66 9.40
CA LEU A 51 2.33 2.13 9.21
C LEU A 51 2.90 2.51 7.84
N LEU A 52 2.11 2.48 6.77
CA LEU A 52 2.55 2.95 5.46
C LEU A 52 2.85 4.45 5.45
N LEU A 53 2.04 5.24 6.14
CA LEU A 53 2.22 6.68 6.26
C LEU A 53 3.40 7.05 7.15
N SER A 54 3.76 6.23 8.14
CA SER A 54 4.88 6.49 9.06
C SER A 54 6.23 6.53 8.36
N ASP A 55 6.41 5.78 7.29
CA ASP A 55 7.64 5.81 6.47
C ASP A 55 7.54 6.77 5.27
N HIS A 56 6.34 7.19 4.90
CA HIS A 56 6.11 8.11 3.79
C HIS A 56 6.54 9.54 4.14
N ASP A 57 6.96 10.31 3.14
CA ASP A 57 7.42 11.68 3.31
C ASP A 57 6.37 12.60 3.94
N GLY A 58 5.10 12.45 3.50
CA GLY A 58 3.98 13.21 4.06
C GLY A 58 3.87 14.65 3.57
N ASP A 59 4.85 15.17 2.82
CA ASP A 59 4.76 16.50 2.23
C ASP A 59 3.85 16.50 0.99
N CYS A 60 2.55 16.49 1.26
CA CYS A 60 1.54 16.43 0.21
C CYS A 60 1.45 17.72 -0.61
N GLN A 61 1.78 18.86 -0.03
CA GLN A 61 1.61 20.17 -0.69
C GLN A 61 2.56 20.35 -1.87
N THR A 62 3.76 19.80 -1.77
CA THR A 62 4.77 19.86 -2.85
C THR A 62 4.74 18.62 -3.76
N CYS A 63 3.89 17.65 -3.46
CA CYS A 63 3.83 16.39 -4.19
C CYS A 63 3.05 16.56 -5.50
N VAL A 64 3.62 16.06 -6.61
CA VAL A 64 2.97 16.04 -7.93
C VAL A 64 1.67 15.23 -7.98
N ARG A 65 1.44 14.35 -6.98
CA ARG A 65 0.23 13.54 -6.84
C ARG A 65 -0.79 14.16 -5.90
N ASN A 66 -0.56 15.38 -5.42
CA ASN A 66 -1.52 16.04 -4.54
C ASN A 66 -2.90 16.09 -5.18
N GLU A 67 -3.95 15.82 -4.39
CA GLU A 67 -5.36 15.72 -4.79
C GLU A 67 -5.72 14.52 -5.69
N ASP A 68 -4.78 13.97 -6.46
CA ASP A 68 -4.93 12.74 -7.26
C ASP A 68 -4.07 11.61 -6.67
N CYS A 69 -4.23 11.32 -5.38
CA CYS A 69 -3.45 10.33 -4.65
C CYS A 69 -4.35 9.32 -3.93
N GLU A 70 -4.25 8.04 -4.31
CA GLU A 70 -4.98 6.94 -3.66
C GLU A 70 -4.66 6.84 -2.16
N LEU A 71 -3.41 7.14 -1.74
CA LEU A 71 -3.00 7.11 -0.34
C LEU A 71 -3.71 8.18 0.48
N GLN A 72 -3.80 9.42 -0.05
CA GLN A 72 -4.57 10.50 0.59
C GLN A 72 -6.06 10.16 0.68
N ALA A 73 -6.64 9.64 -0.39
CA ALA A 73 -8.05 9.24 -0.43
C ALA A 73 -8.35 8.16 0.62
N LEU A 74 -7.49 7.15 0.74
CA LEU A 74 -7.60 6.10 1.75
C LEU A 74 -7.45 6.65 3.17
N ALA A 75 -6.51 7.56 3.41
CA ALA A 75 -6.32 8.19 4.72
C ALA A 75 -7.57 8.97 5.17
N ARG A 76 -8.19 9.71 4.25
CA ARG A 76 -9.47 10.40 4.52
C ARG A 76 -10.59 9.42 4.80
N THR A 77 -10.74 8.37 3.97
CA THR A 77 -11.80 7.37 4.10
C THR A 77 -11.71 6.58 5.40
N LEU A 78 -10.50 6.24 5.83
CA LEU A 78 -10.24 5.53 7.08
C LEU A 78 -10.14 6.45 8.30
N GLY A 79 -10.25 7.76 8.11
CA GLY A 79 -10.26 8.74 9.19
C GLY A 79 -8.93 8.87 9.93
N ILE A 80 -7.81 8.69 9.22
CA ILE A 80 -6.47 8.89 9.80
C ILE A 80 -6.25 10.39 10.04
N LYS A 81 -6.14 10.78 11.31
CA LYS A 81 -5.90 12.17 11.73
C LYS A 81 -4.45 12.40 12.15
N GLU A 82 -3.83 11.39 12.71
CA GLU A 82 -2.47 11.41 13.21
C GLU A 82 -1.79 10.06 12.94
N ILE A 83 -0.48 10.07 12.87
CA ILE A 83 0.33 8.87 12.72
C ILE A 83 0.89 8.52 14.09
N ARG A 84 0.36 7.46 14.69
CA ARG A 84 0.74 7.01 16.04
C ARG A 84 2.08 6.28 16.07
N TYR A 85 2.48 5.70 14.93
CA TYR A 85 3.70 4.91 14.82
C TYR A 85 4.85 5.79 14.34
N GLN A 86 5.92 5.81 15.13
CA GLN A 86 7.16 6.51 14.80
C GLN A 86 8.30 5.50 14.87
N GLY A 87 9.23 5.60 13.94
CA GLY A 87 10.37 4.71 13.86
C GLY A 87 11.44 5.26 12.94
N GLU A 88 12.47 4.46 12.70
CA GLU A 88 13.49 4.78 11.72
C GLU A 88 12.85 4.77 10.32
N LYS A 89 13.10 5.84 9.57
CA LYS A 89 12.60 5.96 8.19
C LYS A 89 13.54 5.26 7.22
N SER A 90 12.97 4.64 6.20
CA SER A 90 13.72 4.04 5.10
C SER A 90 14.67 5.05 4.45
N ARG A 91 15.80 4.56 3.94
CA ARG A 91 16.78 5.41 3.27
C ARG A 91 16.14 6.16 2.11
N ARG A 92 16.30 7.47 2.10
CA ARG A 92 15.75 8.36 1.08
C ARG A 92 16.76 8.60 -0.02
N ILE A 93 16.37 8.25 -1.24
CA ILE A 93 17.20 8.41 -2.44
C ILE A 93 16.31 8.97 -3.52
N VAL A 94 16.78 10.03 -4.16
CA VAL A 94 16.20 10.51 -5.43
C VAL A 94 17.13 10.06 -6.54
N ASP A 95 16.61 9.27 -7.45
CA ASP A 95 17.30 8.82 -8.66
C ASP A 95 16.67 9.54 -9.85
N ASP A 96 17.43 10.47 -10.42
CA ASP A 96 17.10 11.28 -11.59
C ASP A 96 18.11 11.02 -12.74
N SER A 97 18.76 9.87 -12.72
CA SER A 97 19.79 9.48 -13.68
C SER A 97 19.30 9.43 -15.12
N THR A 98 17.97 9.37 -15.33
CA THR A 98 17.37 9.38 -16.66
C THR A 98 16.33 10.50 -16.80
N PRO A 99 16.23 11.17 -17.97
CA PRO A 99 15.26 12.24 -18.17
C PRO A 99 13.80 11.73 -18.23
N ALA A 100 13.60 10.43 -18.43
CA ALA A 100 12.29 9.83 -18.61
C ALA A 100 11.64 9.34 -17.30
N LEU A 101 12.44 9.06 -16.27
CA LEU A 101 11.96 8.46 -15.02
C LEU A 101 12.73 9.05 -13.83
N ILE A 102 11.99 9.66 -12.91
CA ILE A 102 12.53 10.08 -11.62
C ILE A 102 11.95 9.16 -10.54
N ARG A 103 12.82 8.56 -9.73
CA ARG A 103 12.45 7.71 -8.61
C ARG A 103 12.79 8.39 -7.28
N ASP A 104 11.76 8.75 -6.52
CA ASP A 104 11.89 9.28 -5.16
C ASP A 104 11.42 8.23 -4.16
N THR A 105 12.36 7.65 -3.42
CA THR A 105 12.06 6.60 -2.44
C THR A 105 11.32 7.13 -1.22
N ALA A 106 11.39 8.42 -0.91
CA ALA A 106 10.63 9.05 0.17
C ALA A 106 9.11 9.00 -0.05
N LYS A 107 8.70 8.93 -1.32
CA LYS A 107 7.28 8.85 -1.74
C LYS A 107 6.84 7.43 -2.08
N CYS A 108 7.71 6.44 -1.86
CA CYS A 108 7.44 5.04 -2.17
C CYS A 108 6.76 4.34 -0.99
N VAL A 109 5.62 3.70 -1.22
CA VAL A 109 4.91 2.86 -0.23
C VAL A 109 5.21 1.36 -0.41
N LEU A 110 6.27 1.02 -1.13
CA LEU A 110 6.75 -0.35 -1.37
C LEU A 110 5.68 -1.32 -1.91
N CYS A 111 4.69 -0.81 -2.66
CA CYS A 111 3.61 -1.63 -3.23
C CYS A 111 4.05 -2.53 -4.39
N ARG A 112 5.28 -2.36 -4.90
CA ARG A 112 5.91 -3.13 -5.99
C ARG A 112 5.14 -3.14 -7.32
N ARG A 113 4.17 -2.27 -7.53
CA ARG A 113 3.42 -2.17 -8.80
C ARG A 113 4.35 -1.89 -9.99
N CYS A 114 5.28 -0.96 -9.84
CA CYS A 114 6.27 -0.61 -10.88
C CYS A 114 7.19 -1.80 -11.20
N VAL A 115 7.67 -2.52 -10.19
CA VAL A 115 8.50 -3.73 -10.36
C VAL A 115 7.74 -4.80 -11.13
N THR A 116 6.49 -5.07 -10.74
CA THR A 116 5.65 -6.08 -11.41
C THR A 116 5.40 -5.71 -12.88
N VAL A 117 5.06 -4.46 -13.16
CA VAL A 117 4.83 -4.01 -14.55
C VAL A 117 6.11 -4.11 -15.36
N CYS A 118 7.25 -3.69 -14.80
CA CYS A 118 8.53 -3.74 -15.48
C CYS A 118 8.95 -5.19 -15.84
N ASN A 119 8.73 -6.12 -14.91
CA ASN A 119 9.14 -7.51 -15.10
C ASN A 119 8.16 -8.32 -15.94
N GLU A 120 6.86 -8.21 -15.67
CA GLU A 120 5.85 -9.12 -16.22
C GLU A 120 5.15 -8.57 -17.47
N VAL A 121 5.02 -7.25 -17.59
CA VAL A 121 4.35 -6.62 -18.72
C VAL A 121 5.38 -6.14 -19.75
N GLN A 122 6.42 -5.44 -19.30
CA GLN A 122 7.46 -4.91 -20.18
C GLN A 122 8.58 -5.93 -20.46
N GLY A 123 8.79 -6.90 -19.59
CA GLY A 123 9.83 -7.91 -19.75
C GLY A 123 11.26 -7.38 -19.60
N VAL A 124 11.45 -6.14 -19.13
CA VAL A 124 12.76 -5.47 -19.08
C VAL A 124 13.55 -5.80 -17.81
N GLY A 125 12.88 -5.93 -16.67
CA GLY A 125 13.53 -6.23 -15.39
C GLY A 125 14.45 -5.13 -14.83
N GLY A 126 14.27 -3.89 -15.29
CA GLY A 126 15.11 -2.76 -14.86
C GLY A 126 14.77 -2.15 -13.51
N LEU A 127 13.64 -2.56 -12.91
CA LEU A 127 13.22 -2.13 -11.57
C LEU A 127 13.17 -3.35 -10.63
N PHE A 128 13.71 -3.21 -9.41
CA PHE A 128 13.78 -4.27 -8.40
C PHE A 128 13.65 -3.72 -6.97
#